data_397168592c7d1b705a6b64bdd7d953fc
#
_entry.id   397168592c7d1b705a6b64bdd7d953fc
#
_cell.length_a   1.000
_cell.length_b   1.000
_cell.length_c   1.000
_cell.angle_alpha   90.00
_cell.angle_beta   90.00
_cell.angle_gamma   90.00
#
_symmetry.space_group_name_H-M   'P 1'
#
loop_
_entity.id
_entity.type
_entity.pdbx_description
1 polymer ?
#
loop_
_entity_poly.entity_id
_entity_poly.type
_entity_poly.pdbx_seq_one_letter_code
_entity_poly.pdbx_strand_id
1 'polypeptide(L)'
;MFEGPLQDLIDEFSRLPGIGPKSAQRIAFHVLHMEPEDIERLQNALCAVRDGVTFCRICCNISREDVCRICINSQRDASTICVVEEPKDIQVIERTGEYEGRYHVLGGALDPLANVGPRDLNISTLLQRLGGVLPDRELADSTPEAPLYDATPTIHEVILRSEERRVGKE
;
A
#
# COMPACT_ATOMS: atom_id res chain seq x y z
N MET A 1 -15.39 -9.48 32.73
CA MET A 1 -14.06 -8.98 32.37
C MET A 1 -13.16 -10.18 32.55
N PHE A 2 -12.43 -10.56 31.52
CA PHE A 2 -11.44 -11.63 31.61
C PHE A 2 -10.16 -11.06 32.22
N GLU A 3 -9.29 -11.89 32.75
CA GLU A 3 -8.03 -11.48 33.33
C GLU A 3 -6.86 -12.22 32.68
N GLY A 4 -5.67 -11.59 32.68
CA GLY A 4 -4.44 -12.18 32.20
C GLY A 4 -4.38 -12.28 30.64
N PRO A 5 -3.64 -13.26 30.11
CA PRO A 5 -3.29 -13.32 28.69
C PRO A 5 -4.46 -13.33 27.72
N LEU A 6 -5.64 -13.83 28.15
CA LEU A 6 -6.83 -13.82 27.31
C LEU A 6 -7.38 -12.40 27.12
N GLN A 7 -7.38 -11.59 28.19
CA GLN A 7 -7.80 -10.20 28.11
C GLN A 7 -6.82 -9.40 27.25
N ASP A 8 -5.51 -9.59 27.44
CA ASP A 8 -4.48 -8.93 26.65
C ASP A 8 -4.66 -9.20 25.13
N LEU A 9 -4.96 -10.45 24.78
CA LEU A 9 -5.23 -10.84 23.39
C LEU A 9 -6.49 -10.19 22.82
N ILE A 10 -7.56 -10.09 23.63
CA ILE A 10 -8.80 -9.40 23.24
C ILE A 10 -8.52 -7.92 22.99
N ASP A 11 -7.74 -7.28 23.84
CA ASP A 11 -7.40 -5.88 23.72
C ASP A 11 -6.56 -5.61 22.47
N GLU A 12 -5.59 -6.45 22.17
CA GLU A 12 -4.79 -6.35 20.93
C GLU A 12 -5.65 -6.52 19.67
N PHE A 13 -6.55 -7.50 19.63
CA PHE A 13 -7.47 -7.64 18.49
C PHE A 13 -8.45 -6.47 18.38
N SER A 14 -8.85 -5.85 19.49
CA SER A 14 -9.75 -4.70 19.49
C SER A 14 -9.10 -3.43 18.94
N ARG A 15 -7.77 -3.37 18.88
CA ARG A 15 -7.01 -2.27 18.25
C ARG A 15 -6.98 -2.35 16.73
N LEU A 16 -7.31 -3.52 16.17
CA LEU A 16 -7.30 -3.69 14.71
C LEU A 16 -8.50 -2.97 14.08
N PRO A 17 -8.30 -2.25 12.96
CA PRO A 17 -9.38 -1.52 12.31
C PRO A 17 -10.51 -2.46 11.88
N GLY A 18 -11.75 -2.08 12.17
CA GLY A 18 -12.94 -2.87 11.83
C GLY A 18 -13.23 -4.04 12.78
N ILE A 19 -12.41 -4.28 13.81
CA ILE A 19 -12.64 -5.32 14.82
C ILE A 19 -13.16 -4.68 16.10
N GLY A 20 -14.46 -4.81 16.34
CA GLY A 20 -15.09 -4.37 17.57
C GLY A 20 -14.92 -5.40 18.71
N PRO A 21 -15.23 -5.02 19.98
CA PRO A 21 -15.00 -5.84 21.17
C PRO A 21 -15.58 -7.26 21.09
N LYS A 22 -16.79 -7.42 20.53
CA LYS A 22 -17.43 -8.73 20.36
C LYS A 22 -16.67 -9.63 19.39
N SER A 23 -16.16 -9.05 18.30
CA SER A 23 -15.37 -9.79 17.31
C SER A 23 -14.00 -10.16 17.86
N ALA A 24 -13.34 -9.23 18.54
CA ALA A 24 -12.06 -9.46 19.23
C ALA A 24 -12.16 -10.60 20.23
N GLN A 25 -13.18 -10.60 21.07
CA GLN A 25 -13.44 -11.67 22.02
C GLN A 25 -13.63 -13.01 21.31
N ARG A 26 -14.44 -13.07 20.26
CA ARG A 26 -14.67 -14.31 19.49
C ARG A 26 -13.39 -14.85 18.86
N ILE A 27 -12.54 -13.96 18.31
CA ILE A 27 -11.25 -14.35 17.74
C ILE A 27 -10.31 -14.89 18.84
N ALA A 28 -10.22 -14.20 19.98
CA ALA A 28 -9.36 -14.62 21.09
C ALA A 28 -9.77 -16.00 21.64
N PHE A 29 -11.07 -16.27 21.77
CA PHE A 29 -11.55 -17.60 22.15
C PHE A 29 -11.27 -18.67 21.09
N HIS A 30 -11.29 -18.32 19.81
CA HIS A 30 -10.88 -19.24 18.76
C HIS A 30 -9.38 -19.58 18.88
N VAL A 31 -8.53 -18.58 19.08
CA VAL A 31 -7.09 -18.79 19.29
C VAL A 31 -6.80 -19.68 20.50
N LEU A 32 -7.57 -19.53 21.58
CA LEU A 32 -7.44 -20.37 22.77
C LEU A 32 -7.62 -21.87 22.50
N HIS A 33 -8.37 -22.22 21.44
CA HIS A 33 -8.67 -23.61 21.06
C HIS A 33 -7.92 -24.06 19.79
N MET A 34 -7.01 -23.23 19.28
CA MET A 34 -6.16 -23.61 18.15
C MET A 34 -5.05 -24.57 18.58
N GLU A 35 -4.64 -25.43 17.65
CA GLU A 35 -3.46 -26.26 17.86
C GLU A 35 -2.18 -25.40 17.88
N PRO A 36 -1.15 -25.81 18.64
CA PRO A 36 0.10 -25.03 18.77
C PRO A 36 0.73 -24.69 17.41
N GLU A 37 0.69 -25.61 16.45
CA GLU A 37 1.24 -25.43 15.11
C GLU A 37 0.51 -24.33 14.32
N ASP A 38 -0.78 -24.18 14.54
CA ASP A 38 -1.59 -23.13 13.88
C ASP A 38 -1.29 -21.76 14.47
N ILE A 39 -1.06 -21.69 15.79
CA ILE A 39 -0.63 -20.46 16.48
C ILE A 39 0.75 -20.04 15.97
N GLU A 40 1.71 -20.97 15.91
CA GLU A 40 3.05 -20.69 15.41
C GLU A 40 3.01 -20.21 13.95
N ARG A 41 2.19 -20.83 13.12
CA ARG A 41 2.01 -20.42 11.72
C ARG A 41 1.44 -19.00 11.61
N LEU A 42 0.45 -18.65 12.43
CA LEU A 42 -0.11 -17.30 12.48
C LEU A 42 0.92 -16.26 12.95
N GLN A 43 1.64 -16.56 14.01
CA GLN A 43 2.72 -15.70 14.53
C GLN A 43 3.80 -15.45 13.46
N ASN A 44 4.26 -16.52 12.81
CA ASN A 44 5.26 -16.43 11.76
C ASN A 44 4.76 -15.60 10.57
N ALA A 45 3.49 -15.72 10.20
CA ALA A 45 2.90 -14.92 9.13
C ALA A 45 2.86 -13.42 9.48
N LEU A 46 2.52 -13.07 10.72
CA LEU A 46 2.53 -11.68 11.19
C LEU A 46 3.94 -11.08 11.17
N CYS A 47 4.93 -11.83 11.65
CA CYS A 47 6.33 -11.41 11.62
C CYS A 47 6.84 -11.26 10.18
N ALA A 48 6.52 -12.22 9.30
CA ALA A 48 6.95 -12.22 7.90
C ALA A 48 6.40 -11.03 7.10
N VAL A 49 5.18 -10.59 7.40
CA VAL A 49 4.62 -9.37 6.77
C VAL A 49 5.40 -8.13 7.19
N ARG A 50 5.72 -8.00 8.48
CA ARG A 50 6.45 -6.85 8.99
C ARG A 50 7.88 -6.78 8.45
N ASP A 51 8.56 -7.92 8.39
CA ASP A 51 10.00 -7.97 8.09
C ASP A 51 10.29 -8.24 6.61
N GLY A 52 9.33 -8.81 5.86
CA GLY A 52 9.51 -9.25 4.47
C GLY A 52 8.73 -8.43 3.44
N VAL A 53 8.04 -7.37 3.86
CA VAL A 53 7.30 -6.50 2.94
C VAL A 53 7.95 -5.12 2.92
N THR A 54 8.29 -4.67 1.72
CA THR A 54 8.82 -3.34 1.46
C THR A 54 7.99 -2.64 0.39
N PHE A 55 8.31 -1.39 0.08
CA PHE A 55 7.68 -0.65 -1.01
C PHE A 55 8.64 -0.53 -2.19
N CYS A 56 8.12 -0.76 -3.39
CA CYS A 56 8.88 -0.58 -4.61
C CYS A 56 9.34 0.88 -4.73
N ARG A 57 10.65 1.11 -4.82
CA ARG A 57 11.20 2.46 -4.92
C ARG A 57 10.81 3.23 -6.18
N ILE A 58 10.24 2.54 -7.19
CA ILE A 58 9.82 3.19 -8.45
C ILE A 58 8.35 3.58 -8.40
N CYS A 59 7.46 2.67 -7.97
CA CYS A 59 6.02 2.85 -8.06
C CYS A 59 5.29 2.84 -6.73
N CYS A 60 6.02 2.71 -5.61
CA CYS A 60 5.50 2.66 -4.25
C CYS A 60 4.49 1.52 -3.99
N ASN A 61 4.41 0.52 -4.88
CA ASN A 61 3.62 -0.69 -4.65
C ASN A 61 4.30 -1.59 -3.63
N ILE A 62 3.52 -2.44 -2.98
CA ILE A 62 4.01 -3.50 -2.09
C ILE A 62 4.93 -4.45 -2.88
N SER A 63 6.10 -4.75 -2.34
CA SER A 63 7.12 -5.60 -2.94
C SER A 63 7.87 -6.40 -1.87
N ARG A 64 8.52 -7.49 -2.27
CA ARG A 64 9.54 -8.18 -1.46
C ARG A 64 10.94 -7.71 -1.80
N GLU A 65 11.11 -7.21 -3.00
CA GLU A 65 12.35 -6.71 -3.55
C GLU A 65 12.29 -5.19 -3.64
N ASP A 66 13.43 -4.57 -3.82
CA ASP A 66 13.57 -3.13 -4.00
C ASP A 66 12.75 -2.59 -5.19
N VAL A 67 12.62 -3.41 -6.24
CA VAL A 67 11.77 -3.13 -7.41
C VAL A 67 10.76 -4.24 -7.61
N CYS A 68 9.47 -3.89 -7.68
CA CYS A 68 8.39 -4.87 -7.82
C CYS A 68 8.36 -5.53 -9.21
N ARG A 69 7.70 -6.69 -9.29
CA ARG A 69 7.58 -7.49 -10.52
C ARG A 69 6.99 -6.72 -11.71
N ILE A 70 6.08 -5.77 -11.45
CA ILE A 70 5.47 -4.96 -12.49
C ILE A 70 6.48 -3.99 -13.08
N CYS A 71 7.28 -3.33 -12.24
CA CYS A 71 8.29 -2.37 -12.70
C CYS A 71 9.46 -3.03 -13.43
N ILE A 72 9.83 -4.25 -13.02
CA ILE A 72 10.94 -5.00 -13.62
C ILE A 72 10.56 -5.68 -14.95
N ASN A 73 9.26 -5.86 -15.20
CA ASN A 73 8.78 -6.53 -16.40
C ASN A 73 8.98 -5.65 -17.65
N SER A 74 9.90 -6.06 -18.52
CA SER A 74 10.22 -5.37 -19.77
C SER A 74 9.14 -5.50 -20.85
N GLN A 75 8.18 -6.40 -20.70
CA GLN A 75 7.07 -6.56 -21.64
C GLN A 75 5.97 -5.50 -21.43
N ARG A 76 6.00 -4.80 -20.29
CA ARG A 76 5.03 -3.75 -20.00
C ARG A 76 5.40 -2.43 -20.66
N ASP A 77 4.39 -1.75 -21.14
CA ASP A 77 4.55 -0.40 -21.66
C ASP A 77 5.03 0.55 -20.56
N ALA A 78 6.25 1.03 -20.71
CA ALA A 78 6.86 1.95 -19.76
C ALA A 78 6.39 3.40 -19.95
N SER A 79 5.74 3.72 -21.07
CA SER A 79 5.27 5.06 -21.39
C SER A 79 3.89 5.39 -20.81
N THR A 80 3.16 4.37 -20.35
CA THR A 80 1.82 4.52 -19.76
C THR A 80 1.84 4.21 -18.28
N ILE A 81 1.37 5.14 -17.44
CA ILE A 81 1.29 4.99 -15.99
C ILE A 81 -0.15 5.12 -15.51
N CYS A 82 -0.65 4.08 -14.83
CA CYS A 82 -1.90 4.16 -14.07
C CYS A 82 -1.59 4.52 -12.62
N VAL A 83 -2.07 5.67 -12.17
CA VAL A 83 -1.94 6.14 -10.79
C VAL A 83 -3.15 5.65 -10.00
N VAL A 84 -2.89 4.98 -8.89
CA VAL A 84 -3.88 4.39 -8.01
C VAL A 84 -3.69 4.87 -6.57
N GLU A 85 -4.75 4.82 -5.77
CA GLU A 85 -4.69 5.23 -4.38
C GLU A 85 -3.96 4.20 -3.52
N GLU A 86 -4.30 2.93 -3.65
CA GLU A 86 -3.76 1.85 -2.82
C GLU A 86 -3.28 0.65 -3.63
N PRO A 87 -2.36 -0.17 -3.08
CA PRO A 87 -1.87 -1.38 -3.75
C PRO A 87 -2.97 -2.39 -4.14
N LYS A 88 -4.09 -2.41 -3.38
CA LYS A 88 -5.24 -3.29 -3.67
C LYS A 88 -5.90 -2.98 -5.03
N ASP A 89 -5.85 -1.71 -5.47
CA ASP A 89 -6.45 -1.28 -6.74
C ASP A 89 -5.74 -1.89 -7.94
N ILE A 90 -4.42 -2.06 -7.84
CA ILE A 90 -3.63 -2.75 -8.85
C ILE A 90 -4.17 -4.16 -9.07
N GLN A 91 -4.48 -4.89 -7.99
CA GLN A 91 -4.99 -6.27 -8.10
C GLN A 91 -6.32 -6.34 -8.85
N VAL A 92 -7.17 -5.32 -8.70
CA VAL A 92 -8.45 -5.25 -9.40
C VAL A 92 -8.25 -5.04 -10.89
N ILE A 93 -7.34 -4.13 -11.27
CA ILE A 93 -7.02 -3.84 -12.67
C ILE A 93 -6.32 -5.04 -13.32
N GLU A 94 -5.33 -5.64 -12.65
CA GLU A 94 -4.60 -6.80 -13.16
C GLU A 94 -5.49 -8.02 -13.42
N ARG A 95 -6.59 -8.17 -12.69
CA ARG A 95 -7.56 -9.26 -12.94
C ARG A 95 -8.27 -9.15 -14.28
N THR A 96 -8.35 -7.96 -14.87
CA THR A 96 -8.94 -7.79 -16.20
C THR A 96 -8.05 -8.35 -17.31
N GLY A 97 -6.73 -8.34 -17.09
CA GLY A 97 -5.73 -8.76 -18.08
C GLY A 97 -5.59 -7.81 -19.28
N GLU A 98 -6.26 -6.66 -19.25
CA GLU A 98 -6.29 -5.73 -20.40
C GLU A 98 -5.27 -4.60 -20.28
N TYR A 99 -4.76 -4.33 -19.06
CA TYR A 99 -3.84 -3.23 -18.82
C TYR A 99 -2.38 -3.69 -18.93
N GLU A 100 -1.67 -3.15 -19.89
CA GLU A 100 -0.28 -3.49 -20.15
C GLU A 100 0.74 -2.44 -19.66
N GLY A 101 0.29 -1.31 -19.13
CA GLY A 101 1.13 -0.24 -18.63
C GLY A 101 1.71 -0.52 -17.24
N ARG A 102 2.36 0.48 -16.66
CA ARG A 102 2.92 0.46 -15.29
C ARG A 102 2.02 1.22 -14.33
N TYR A 103 2.27 1.04 -13.04
CA TYR A 103 1.48 1.69 -11.99
C TYR A 103 2.31 2.68 -11.18
N HIS A 104 1.61 3.55 -10.46
CA HIS A 104 2.14 4.33 -9.36
C HIS A 104 1.11 4.38 -8.23
N VAL A 105 1.54 4.06 -7.01
CA VAL A 105 0.68 4.01 -5.82
C VAL A 105 0.90 5.27 -5.00
N LEU A 106 -0.16 6.03 -4.79
CA LEU A 106 -0.10 7.25 -3.98
C LEU A 106 0.00 6.98 -2.47
N GLY A 107 -0.53 5.86 -2.00
CA GLY A 107 -0.59 5.51 -0.58
C GLY A 107 -1.85 6.02 0.13
N GLY A 108 -2.81 6.58 -0.61
CA GLY A 108 -4.08 7.10 -0.11
C GLY A 108 -4.68 8.13 -1.05
N ALA A 109 -5.74 8.80 -0.58
CA ALA A 109 -6.39 9.92 -1.26
C ALA A 109 -6.12 11.24 -0.51
N LEU A 110 -6.15 12.35 -1.23
CA LEU A 110 -6.17 13.67 -0.61
C LEU A 110 -7.46 13.83 0.21
N ASP A 111 -7.33 14.03 1.50
CA ASP A 111 -8.46 14.24 2.42
C ASP A 111 -8.18 15.40 3.37
N PRO A 112 -8.62 16.61 3.02
CA PRO A 112 -8.44 17.79 3.87
C PRO A 112 -9.13 17.67 5.25
N LEU A 113 -10.19 16.87 5.36
CA LEU A 113 -10.89 16.65 6.61
C LEU A 113 -10.12 15.70 7.55
N ALA A 114 -9.44 14.72 6.98
CA ALA A 114 -8.53 13.84 7.72
C ALA A 114 -7.11 14.42 7.83
N ASN A 115 -6.88 15.64 7.35
CA ASN A 115 -5.58 16.31 7.33
C ASN A 115 -4.51 15.59 6.49
N VAL A 116 -4.95 14.84 5.44
CA VAL A 116 -4.06 14.17 4.49
C VAL A 116 -3.79 15.12 3.32
N GLY A 117 -2.58 15.64 3.27
CA GLY A 117 -2.11 16.57 2.23
C GLY A 117 -1.22 15.87 1.18
N PRO A 118 -0.77 16.61 0.17
CA PRO A 118 0.11 16.07 -0.88
C PRO A 118 1.45 15.53 -0.36
N ARG A 119 1.91 16.00 0.81
CA ARG A 119 3.17 15.57 1.45
C ARG A 119 3.06 14.21 2.14
N ASP A 120 1.85 13.81 2.48
CA ASP A 120 1.56 12.52 3.13
C ASP A 120 1.43 11.38 2.11
N LEU A 121 1.45 11.72 0.82
CA LEU A 121 1.28 10.81 -0.30
C LEU A 121 2.54 10.75 -1.18
N ASN A 122 2.67 9.68 -1.97
CA ASN A 122 3.81 9.47 -2.88
C ASN A 122 3.75 10.35 -4.15
N ILE A 123 3.21 11.57 -4.04
CA ILE A 123 3.06 12.50 -5.17
C ILE A 123 4.43 13.02 -5.63
N SER A 124 5.36 13.28 -4.70
CA SER A 124 6.71 13.72 -5.04
C SER A 124 7.44 12.70 -5.91
N THR A 125 7.35 11.43 -5.57
CA THR A 125 7.93 10.32 -6.33
C THR A 125 7.29 10.19 -7.72
N LEU A 126 5.97 10.42 -7.83
CA LEU A 126 5.29 10.45 -9.12
C LEU A 126 5.82 11.59 -10.00
N LEU A 127 5.91 12.80 -9.45
CA LEU A 127 6.41 13.97 -10.21
C LEU A 127 7.84 13.77 -10.71
N GLN A 128 8.74 13.22 -9.87
CA GLN A 128 10.09 12.86 -10.30
C GLN A 128 10.07 11.87 -11.47
N ARG A 129 9.22 10.85 -11.37
CA ARG A 129 9.08 9.83 -12.41
C ARG A 129 8.53 10.39 -13.73
N LEU A 130 7.72 11.44 -13.69
CA LEU A 130 7.20 12.15 -14.84
C LEU A 130 8.19 13.19 -15.43
N GLY A 131 9.41 13.26 -14.90
CA GLY A 131 10.41 14.25 -15.30
C GLY A 131 10.14 15.65 -14.77
N GLY A 132 9.24 15.80 -13.79
CA GLY A 132 8.93 17.07 -13.16
C GLY A 132 10.05 17.52 -12.21
N VAL A 133 10.28 18.84 -12.16
CA VAL A 133 11.11 19.45 -11.12
C VAL A 133 10.21 19.65 -9.90
N LEU A 134 10.65 19.19 -8.73
CA LEU A 134 9.90 19.42 -7.48
C LEU A 134 9.86 20.93 -7.19
N PRO A 135 8.69 21.49 -6.87
CA PRO A 135 8.54 22.93 -6.66
C PRO A 135 9.23 23.44 -5.39
N ASP A 136 9.56 22.57 -4.44
CA ASP A 136 10.16 22.94 -3.15
C ASP A 136 11.30 22.00 -2.73
N ARG A 137 12.39 22.61 -2.24
CA ARG A 137 13.58 21.94 -1.72
C ARG A 137 13.27 21.05 -0.50
N GLU A 138 12.19 21.34 0.23
CA GLU A 138 11.76 20.57 1.42
C GLU A 138 11.14 19.21 1.08
N LEU A 139 10.62 19.05 -0.15
CA LEU A 139 10.11 17.76 -0.64
C LEU A 139 11.22 16.82 -1.15
N ALA A 140 12.41 17.37 -1.43
CA ALA A 140 13.54 16.62 -1.96
C ALA A 140 14.27 15.81 -0.87
N ASP A 141 14.16 16.19 0.40
CA ASP A 141 14.90 15.57 1.51
C ASP A 141 14.35 14.20 1.94
N SER A 142 13.15 13.83 1.47
CA SER A 142 12.50 12.54 1.76
C SER A 142 12.55 11.54 0.59
N THR A 143 13.27 11.88 -0.48
CA THR A 143 13.34 11.01 -1.66
C THR A 143 14.52 10.03 -1.57
N PRO A 144 14.30 8.73 -1.82
CA PRO A 144 15.40 7.80 -1.97
C PRO A 144 16.32 8.20 -3.14
N GLU A 145 17.62 7.93 -2.96
CA GLU A 145 18.68 8.23 -3.93
C GLU A 145 18.29 7.89 -5.38
N ALA A 146 18.86 8.68 -6.31
CA ALA A 146 18.60 8.75 -7.74
C ALA A 146 18.03 7.48 -8.43
N PRO A 147 17.12 7.65 -9.41
CA PRO A 147 16.50 6.52 -10.10
C PRO A 147 17.55 5.66 -10.79
N LEU A 148 17.48 4.34 -10.57
CA LEU A 148 18.33 3.31 -11.17
C LEU A 148 18.07 3.10 -12.68
N TYR A 149 17.41 4.03 -13.34
CA TYR A 149 17.19 3.97 -14.78
C TYR A 149 18.08 4.97 -15.49
N ASP A 150 19.02 4.44 -16.26
CA ASP A 150 19.84 5.21 -17.22
C ASP A 150 19.02 5.89 -18.34
N ALA A 151 17.73 5.56 -18.45
CA ALA A 151 16.77 6.25 -19.29
C ALA A 151 15.40 6.23 -18.60
N THR A 152 14.98 7.35 -18.03
CA THR A 152 13.55 7.53 -17.69
C THR A 152 12.76 7.43 -18.97
N PRO A 153 11.86 6.43 -19.12
CA PRO A 153 11.02 6.36 -20.30
C PRO A 153 10.20 7.64 -20.41
N THR A 154 10.09 8.20 -21.59
CA THR A 154 9.20 9.35 -21.82
C THR A 154 7.77 8.88 -21.55
N ILE A 155 7.14 9.45 -20.54
CA ILE A 155 5.75 9.12 -20.19
C ILE A 155 4.84 9.88 -21.16
N HIS A 156 4.00 9.15 -21.89
CA HIS A 156 3.04 9.69 -22.86
C HIS A 156 1.63 9.76 -22.29
N GLU A 157 1.30 8.89 -21.35
CA GLU A 157 -0.06 8.80 -20.80
C GLU A 157 -0.04 8.57 -19.30
N VAL A 158 -0.90 9.31 -18.58
CA VAL A 158 -1.15 9.14 -17.16
C VAL A 158 -2.64 8.94 -16.94
N ILE A 159 -3.02 7.76 -16.48
CA ILE A 159 -4.39 7.39 -16.15
C ILE A 159 -4.55 7.55 -14.63
N LEU A 160 -5.47 8.41 -14.20
CA LEU A 160 -5.80 8.58 -12.80
C LEU A 160 -7.03 7.74 -12.45
N ARG A 161 -6.89 6.84 -11.48
CA ARG A 161 -7.99 6.10 -10.90
C ARG A 161 -8.17 6.53 -9.45
N SER A 162 -9.26 7.26 -9.18
CA SER A 162 -9.72 7.57 -7.83
C SER A 162 -11.04 6.85 -7.55
N GLU A 163 -11.25 6.39 -6.32
CA GLU A 163 -12.58 6.02 -5.86
C GLU A 163 -13.40 7.30 -5.62
N GLU A 164 -14.36 7.60 -6.50
CA GLU A 164 -15.41 8.56 -6.15
C GLU A 164 -16.21 7.98 -4.97
N ARG A 165 -15.93 8.45 -3.75
CA ARG A 165 -16.90 8.29 -2.67
C ARG A 165 -18.14 9.06 -3.09
N ARG A 166 -19.15 8.34 -3.56
CA ARG A 166 -20.51 8.89 -3.63
C ARG A 166 -20.90 9.27 -2.21
N VAL A 167 -20.81 10.56 -1.90
CA VAL A 167 -21.45 11.12 -0.70
C VAL A 167 -22.94 10.81 -0.91
N GLY A 168 -23.45 9.87 -0.10
CA GLY A 168 -24.84 9.47 -0.17
C GLY A 168 -25.71 10.71 -0.02
N LYS A 169 -26.60 10.92 -0.97
CA LYS A 169 -27.74 11.78 -0.74
C LYS A 169 -28.61 11.08 0.30
N GLU A 170 -28.68 11.66 1.49
CA GLU A 170 -29.79 11.46 2.40
C GLU A 170 -31.09 11.91 1.76
#